data_859c82e70f446d10a8e1a8f30eab95fb
#
_entry.id   859c82e70f446d10a8e1a8f30eab95fb
#
_cell.length_a   1.000
_cell.length_b   1.000
_cell.length_c   1.000
_cell.angle_alpha   90.00
_cell.angle_beta   90.00
_cell.angle_gamma   90.00
#
_symmetry.space_group_name_H-M   'P 1'
#
loop_
_entity.id
_entity.type
_entity.pdbx_description
1 polymer ?
#
loop_
_entity_poly.entity_id
_entity_poly.type
_entity_poly.pdbx_seq_one_letter_code
_entity_poly.pdbx_strand_id
1 'polypeptide(L)'
;VLNLPRGRRHWGIVTWLSGLMNVSRPTLYAIGEWARSSLLPASVPPMITVGCDPVAETSSHDKMISVTRNRIKRTALTLLFPGGVPDRSAEVCLQIAFDESRSSGFLSALAHEAGARAGEILQQVDHSVMGAVVQARDELFVGRDPILLMVEPHSLTITGLYASDNRDAETWGCVLLFTQDRRVKIKGLAEDGCIPYAASCKAAKLDAAIQKDVWHPLNDVRKVIHDLEREAYQVLKIVEQLEKKLRKQWDDAVFAEWVKPYEQFENLLAQINQLSFWYGCLWDAVELVDWRNGEIRQRAINQWLAEETLKGIKQLPHPRIQKLAERLEEQLPEMLTFLDGVVEPLTAWQAQAEQHFQDHSSAAYFQSSVARFWRLEHAVQRNGMKGFREAALKAQQWLAVWIDNDPQLKELAEKLLNILERTVRTSCAAETINSVLRPYLVRRRECTNLSSRQLYLNLFTLWFNMHKFDRGPRKDKSPYELAGIDLGTDDWLTLLGYPPD
;
A
#
# COMPACT_ATOMS: atom_id res chain seq x y z
N VAL A 1 -31.29 8.82 -5.69
CA VAL A 1 -30.19 8.03 -5.10
C VAL A 1 -28.92 8.18 -5.90
N LEU A 2 -28.93 8.00 -7.24
CA LEU A 2 -27.75 8.09 -8.09
C LEU A 2 -27.14 9.53 -8.14
N ASN A 3 -27.95 10.55 -7.84
CA ASN A 3 -27.52 11.95 -7.79
C ASN A 3 -26.91 12.38 -6.45
N LEU A 4 -26.91 11.52 -5.44
CA LEU A 4 -26.27 11.79 -4.16
C LEU A 4 -24.74 11.63 -4.27
N PRO A 5 -23.95 12.48 -3.59
CA PRO A 5 -22.51 12.28 -3.46
C PRO A 5 -22.16 10.85 -2.98
N ARG A 6 -21.05 10.29 -3.44
CA ARG A 6 -20.67 8.88 -3.12
C ARG A 6 -20.72 8.58 -1.62
N GLY A 7 -20.30 9.51 -0.75
CA GLY A 7 -20.32 9.35 0.70
C GLY A 7 -21.71 9.40 1.36
N ARG A 8 -22.76 9.80 0.63
CA ARG A 8 -24.16 9.84 1.12
C ARG A 8 -25.05 8.75 0.56
N ARG A 9 -24.50 7.84 -0.27
CA ARG A 9 -25.23 6.69 -0.80
C ARG A 9 -25.19 5.56 0.23
N HIS A 10 -26.34 4.88 0.43
CA HIS A 10 -26.33 3.64 1.21
C HIS A 10 -25.46 2.59 0.52
N TRP A 11 -24.63 1.92 1.32
CA TRP A 11 -23.75 0.87 0.85
C TRP A 11 -24.56 -0.22 0.14
N GLY A 12 -24.10 -0.66 -1.04
CA GLY A 12 -24.78 -1.69 -1.84
C GLY A 12 -25.98 -1.23 -2.69
N ILE A 13 -26.49 0.01 -2.53
CA ILE A 13 -27.69 0.48 -3.26
C ILE A 13 -27.52 0.45 -4.79
N VAL A 14 -26.31 0.75 -5.28
CA VAL A 14 -26.03 0.72 -6.73
C VAL A 14 -26.01 -0.72 -7.25
N THR A 15 -25.52 -1.67 -6.44
CA THR A 15 -25.54 -3.11 -6.76
C THR A 15 -26.96 -3.63 -6.79
N TRP A 16 -27.76 -3.28 -5.79
CA TRP A 16 -29.16 -3.63 -5.72
C TRP A 16 -29.96 -3.08 -6.92
N LEU A 17 -29.80 -1.80 -7.26
CA LEU A 17 -30.42 -1.19 -8.44
C LEU A 17 -29.94 -1.85 -9.75
N SER A 18 -28.67 -2.21 -9.87
CA SER A 18 -28.12 -2.91 -11.02
C SER A 18 -28.81 -4.26 -11.22
N GLY A 19 -29.02 -5.01 -10.13
CA GLY A 19 -29.77 -6.28 -10.18
C GLY A 19 -31.26 -6.10 -10.50
N LEU A 20 -31.90 -5.13 -9.85
CA LEU A 20 -33.33 -4.82 -10.05
C LEU A 20 -33.67 -4.40 -11.49
N MET A 21 -32.81 -3.56 -12.08
CA MET A 21 -33.02 -3.01 -13.44
C MET A 21 -32.37 -3.86 -14.53
N ASN A 22 -31.65 -4.91 -14.17
CA ASN A 22 -30.88 -5.79 -15.09
C ASN A 22 -29.93 -5.01 -16.01
N VAL A 23 -29.26 -3.98 -15.48
CA VAL A 23 -28.29 -3.15 -16.19
C VAL A 23 -26.96 -3.12 -15.47
N SER A 24 -25.86 -2.88 -16.18
CA SER A 24 -24.55 -2.80 -15.57
C SER A 24 -24.41 -1.57 -14.64
N ARG A 25 -23.51 -1.65 -13.63
CA ARG A 25 -23.23 -0.51 -12.76
C ARG A 25 -22.75 0.74 -13.53
N PRO A 26 -21.84 0.65 -14.53
CA PRO A 26 -21.49 1.78 -15.39
C PRO A 26 -22.71 2.41 -16.08
N THR A 27 -23.63 1.59 -16.58
CA THR A 27 -24.88 2.06 -17.20
C THR A 27 -25.73 2.85 -16.22
N LEU A 28 -25.85 2.40 -14.96
CA LEU A 28 -26.58 3.15 -13.92
C LEU A 28 -25.92 4.50 -13.61
N TYR A 29 -24.61 4.58 -13.59
CA TYR A 29 -23.92 5.86 -13.41
C TYR A 29 -24.14 6.80 -14.60
N ALA A 30 -24.09 6.30 -15.84
CA ALA A 30 -24.37 7.07 -17.04
C ALA A 30 -25.83 7.60 -17.03
N ILE A 31 -26.82 6.78 -16.65
CA ILE A 31 -28.22 7.21 -16.46
C ILE A 31 -28.31 8.31 -15.39
N GLY A 32 -27.60 8.17 -14.27
CA GLY A 32 -27.57 9.18 -13.20
C GLY A 32 -26.96 10.51 -13.65
N GLU A 33 -25.93 10.49 -14.47
CA GLU A 33 -25.30 11.68 -15.04
C GLU A 33 -26.20 12.34 -16.09
N TRP A 34 -26.77 11.54 -16.98
CA TRP A 34 -27.75 12.02 -17.94
C TRP A 34 -28.97 12.68 -17.26
N ALA A 35 -29.55 12.04 -16.26
CA ALA A 35 -30.65 12.60 -15.49
C ALA A 35 -30.26 13.90 -14.78
N ARG A 36 -29.03 14.02 -14.27
CA ARG A 36 -28.54 15.25 -13.66
C ARG A 36 -28.44 16.40 -14.68
N SER A 37 -27.86 16.11 -15.84
CA SER A 37 -27.73 17.10 -16.91
C SER A 37 -29.08 17.52 -17.51
N SER A 38 -30.08 16.62 -17.53
CA SER A 38 -31.42 16.86 -18.08
C SER A 38 -32.41 17.50 -17.11
N LEU A 39 -32.21 17.30 -15.79
CA LEU A 39 -33.09 17.79 -14.72
C LEU A 39 -32.61 19.07 -14.05
N LEU A 40 -31.34 19.45 -14.20
CA LEU A 40 -30.94 20.80 -13.87
C LEU A 40 -31.60 21.75 -14.90
N PRO A 41 -32.28 22.84 -14.46
CA PRO A 41 -32.74 23.85 -15.39
C PRO A 41 -31.50 24.24 -16.19
N ALA A 42 -31.64 24.16 -17.53
CA ALA A 42 -30.62 24.66 -18.42
C ALA A 42 -30.34 26.10 -17.96
N SER A 43 -29.20 26.32 -17.30
CA SER A 43 -28.63 27.64 -17.27
C SER A 43 -28.57 28.01 -18.76
N VAL A 44 -29.40 28.96 -19.16
CA VAL A 44 -29.47 29.49 -20.52
C VAL A 44 -28.00 29.62 -20.93
N PRO A 45 -27.54 28.92 -21.99
CA PRO A 45 -26.19 29.17 -22.47
C PRO A 45 -26.13 30.66 -22.73
N PRO A 46 -25.07 31.36 -22.30
CA PRO A 46 -24.98 32.79 -22.61
C PRO A 46 -25.17 32.88 -24.12
N MET A 47 -26.25 33.54 -24.54
CA MET A 47 -26.45 33.88 -25.95
C MET A 47 -25.15 34.55 -26.37
N ILE A 48 -24.42 33.91 -27.28
CA ILE A 48 -23.32 34.53 -27.98
C ILE A 48 -24.00 35.62 -28.83
N THR A 49 -24.25 36.77 -28.21
CA THR A 49 -24.52 37.99 -28.92
C THR A 49 -23.19 38.35 -29.56
N VAL A 50 -23.10 38.11 -30.88
CA VAL A 50 -22.10 38.74 -31.71
C VAL A 50 -22.50 40.21 -31.78
N GLY A 51 -22.31 40.93 -30.70
CA GLY A 51 -22.38 42.38 -30.61
C GLY A 51 -20.96 42.90 -30.70
N CYS A 52 -20.65 43.61 -31.75
CA CYS A 52 -19.43 44.40 -31.85
C CYS A 52 -19.54 45.58 -30.87
N ASP A 53 -19.35 45.34 -29.59
CA ASP A 53 -19.06 46.42 -28.65
C ASP A 53 -17.55 46.61 -28.57
N PRO A 54 -17.05 47.87 -28.57
CA PRO A 54 -15.62 48.12 -28.47
C PRO A 54 -15.13 47.55 -27.14
N VAL A 55 -14.27 46.55 -27.24
CA VAL A 55 -13.59 45.90 -26.10
C VAL A 55 -12.89 47.02 -25.35
N ALA A 56 -13.39 47.33 -24.15
CA ALA A 56 -12.58 48.03 -23.17
C ALA A 56 -11.28 47.21 -22.99
N GLU A 57 -10.15 47.82 -23.32
CA GLU A 57 -8.82 47.26 -23.06
C GLU A 57 -8.66 47.07 -21.55
N THR A 58 -9.16 45.94 -21.01
CA THR A 58 -8.62 45.40 -19.81
C THR A 58 -7.22 44.91 -20.17
N SER A 59 -6.20 45.61 -19.72
CA SER A 59 -4.81 45.25 -19.82
C SER A 59 -4.57 43.93 -19.03
N SER A 60 -5.07 42.83 -19.59
CA SER A 60 -4.49 41.52 -19.31
C SER A 60 -3.11 41.59 -19.97
N HIS A 61 -2.06 41.69 -19.17
CA HIS A 61 -0.74 41.34 -19.64
C HIS A 61 -0.81 39.89 -20.10
N ASP A 62 -1.11 39.66 -21.37
CA ASP A 62 -0.92 38.37 -22.02
C ASP A 62 0.55 38.02 -21.89
N LYS A 63 0.84 37.18 -20.91
CA LYS A 63 2.18 36.70 -20.64
C LYS A 63 2.58 35.87 -21.85
N MET A 64 3.28 36.47 -22.81
CA MET A 64 3.81 35.74 -23.95
C MET A 64 4.72 34.63 -23.40
N ILE A 65 4.33 33.39 -23.67
CA ILE A 65 5.09 32.23 -23.30
C ILE A 65 5.99 31.84 -24.45
N SER A 66 7.31 31.96 -24.31
CA SER A 66 8.23 31.50 -25.35
C SER A 66 8.19 29.99 -25.44
N VAL A 67 8.01 29.47 -26.66
CA VAL A 67 8.05 28.03 -26.95
C VAL A 67 9.48 27.62 -27.29
N THR A 68 10.24 27.25 -26.25
CA THR A 68 11.61 26.75 -26.42
C THR A 68 11.62 25.24 -26.61
N ARG A 69 12.71 24.69 -27.20
CA ARG A 69 12.92 23.25 -27.29
C ARG A 69 12.91 22.60 -25.91
N ASN A 70 13.45 23.28 -24.93
CA ASN A 70 13.51 22.79 -23.56
C ASN A 70 12.12 22.68 -22.93
N ARG A 71 11.28 23.71 -23.10
CA ARG A 71 9.89 23.70 -22.66
C ARG A 71 9.08 22.56 -23.29
N ILE A 72 9.24 22.32 -24.61
CA ILE A 72 8.60 21.19 -25.28
C ILE A 72 9.04 19.85 -24.67
N LYS A 73 10.35 19.64 -24.42
CA LYS A 73 10.86 18.42 -23.79
C LYS A 73 10.33 18.25 -22.37
N ARG A 74 10.33 19.31 -21.55
CA ARG A 74 9.73 19.30 -20.20
C ARG A 74 8.27 18.93 -20.21
N THR A 75 7.49 19.58 -21.06
CA THR A 75 6.05 19.29 -21.18
C THR A 75 5.81 17.86 -21.63
N ALA A 76 6.58 17.38 -22.62
CA ALA A 76 6.49 16.01 -23.11
C ALA A 76 6.76 15.01 -21.97
N LEU A 77 7.86 15.16 -21.24
CA LEU A 77 8.18 14.28 -20.11
C LEU A 77 7.15 14.35 -18.98
N THR A 78 6.61 15.55 -18.72
CA THR A 78 5.53 15.73 -17.73
C THR A 78 4.24 15.03 -18.14
N LEU A 79 3.86 15.12 -19.41
CA LEU A 79 2.70 14.38 -19.93
C LEU A 79 2.91 12.87 -19.84
N LEU A 80 4.10 12.40 -20.17
CA LEU A 80 4.43 10.98 -20.18
C LEU A 80 4.47 10.37 -18.79
N PHE A 81 5.05 11.04 -17.78
CA PHE A 81 5.26 10.47 -16.44
C PHE A 81 4.23 10.96 -15.43
N PRO A 82 4.26 12.17 -14.88
CA PRO A 82 3.22 12.58 -13.94
C PRO A 82 1.81 12.49 -14.51
N GLY A 83 1.66 12.84 -15.80
CA GLY A 83 0.36 12.80 -16.49
C GLY A 83 -0.08 11.40 -16.89
N GLY A 84 0.85 10.44 -17.00
CA GLY A 84 0.56 9.08 -17.46
C GLY A 84 -0.11 9.01 -18.84
N VAL A 85 0.14 10.02 -19.70
CA VAL A 85 -0.50 10.16 -21.01
C VAL A 85 0.18 9.22 -22.01
N PRO A 86 -0.58 8.41 -22.78
CA PRO A 86 -0.02 7.62 -23.87
C PRO A 86 0.65 8.48 -24.94
N ASP A 87 1.69 7.97 -25.60
CA ASP A 87 2.51 8.75 -26.55
C ASP A 87 1.69 9.45 -27.64
N ARG A 88 0.72 8.76 -28.26
CA ARG A 88 -0.16 9.37 -29.28
C ARG A 88 -1.04 10.51 -28.72
N SER A 89 -1.47 10.39 -27.45
CA SER A 89 -2.24 11.45 -26.81
C SER A 89 -1.34 12.62 -26.41
N ALA A 90 -0.10 12.34 -25.99
CA ALA A 90 0.90 13.37 -25.70
C ALA A 90 1.31 14.15 -26.98
N GLU A 91 1.41 13.47 -28.12
CA GLU A 91 1.59 14.10 -29.45
C GLU A 91 0.50 15.12 -29.74
N VAL A 92 -0.77 14.74 -29.56
CA VAL A 92 -1.94 15.63 -29.74
C VAL A 92 -1.89 16.81 -28.76
N CYS A 93 -1.57 16.55 -27.48
CA CYS A 93 -1.45 17.60 -26.47
C CYS A 93 -0.37 18.64 -26.84
N LEU A 94 0.80 18.18 -27.32
CA LEU A 94 1.88 19.07 -27.73
C LEU A 94 1.50 19.89 -28.98
N GLN A 95 0.83 19.27 -29.95
CA GLN A 95 0.32 19.95 -31.12
C GLN A 95 -0.66 21.07 -30.74
N ILE A 96 -1.60 20.80 -29.84
CA ILE A 96 -2.59 21.80 -29.40
C ILE A 96 -1.95 22.92 -28.56
N ALA A 97 -1.02 22.54 -27.65
CA ALA A 97 -0.46 23.48 -26.69
C ALA A 97 0.62 24.40 -27.29
N PHE A 98 1.35 23.94 -28.31
CA PHE A 98 2.52 24.63 -28.83
C PHE A 98 2.50 24.82 -30.34
N ASP A 99 1.46 24.37 -31.03
CA ASP A 99 1.39 24.29 -32.50
C ASP A 99 2.59 23.53 -33.13
N GLU A 100 3.15 22.61 -32.35
CA GLU A 100 4.36 21.84 -32.69
C GLU A 100 4.03 20.34 -32.81
N SER A 101 4.10 19.84 -34.05
CA SER A 101 3.97 18.37 -34.27
C SER A 101 5.23 17.64 -33.84
N ARG A 102 5.07 16.68 -32.92
CA ARG A 102 6.13 15.78 -32.46
C ARG A 102 5.64 14.35 -32.57
N SER A 103 6.37 13.51 -33.27
CA SER A 103 5.98 12.12 -33.47
C SER A 103 6.13 11.30 -32.18
N SER A 104 5.40 10.18 -32.08
CA SER A 104 5.59 9.19 -31.01
C SER A 104 7.03 8.66 -30.95
N GLY A 105 7.72 8.57 -32.10
CA GLY A 105 9.14 8.23 -32.13
C GLY A 105 10.04 9.28 -31.44
N PHE A 106 9.72 10.56 -31.55
CA PHE A 106 10.41 11.62 -30.79
C PHE A 106 10.18 11.47 -29.29
N LEU A 107 8.94 11.19 -28.87
CA LEU A 107 8.57 11.02 -27.47
C LEU A 107 9.28 9.81 -26.86
N SER A 108 9.31 8.69 -27.57
CA SER A 108 10.04 7.49 -27.19
C SER A 108 11.55 7.74 -27.05
N ALA A 109 12.16 8.38 -28.06
CA ALA A 109 13.59 8.72 -28.03
C ALA A 109 13.93 9.66 -26.85
N LEU A 110 13.07 10.66 -26.58
CA LEU A 110 13.22 11.58 -25.46
C LEU A 110 13.11 10.82 -24.10
N ALA A 111 12.14 9.92 -23.98
CA ALA A 111 12.00 9.12 -22.77
C ALA A 111 13.19 8.19 -22.53
N HIS A 112 13.76 7.61 -23.60
CA HIS A 112 14.98 6.80 -23.51
C HIS A 112 16.21 7.64 -23.13
N GLU A 113 16.39 8.82 -23.76
CA GLU A 113 17.48 9.75 -23.41
C GLU A 113 17.38 10.16 -21.93
N ALA A 114 16.18 10.56 -21.48
CA ALA A 114 15.93 10.93 -20.10
C ALA A 114 16.13 9.75 -19.14
N GLY A 115 15.71 8.54 -19.53
CA GLY A 115 15.89 7.31 -18.75
C GLY A 115 17.36 6.89 -18.59
N ALA A 116 18.20 7.11 -19.60
CA ALA A 116 19.63 6.89 -19.50
C ALA A 116 20.28 7.85 -18.49
N ARG A 117 19.96 9.15 -18.60
CA ARG A 117 20.43 10.17 -17.63
C ARG A 117 19.91 9.91 -16.22
N ALA A 118 18.65 9.51 -16.09
CA ALA A 118 18.11 9.11 -14.78
C ALA A 118 18.88 7.92 -14.19
N GLY A 119 19.28 6.95 -15.00
CA GLY A 119 20.13 5.83 -14.57
C GLY A 119 21.47 6.29 -14.02
N GLU A 120 22.14 7.21 -14.70
CA GLU A 120 23.42 7.80 -14.25
C GLU A 120 23.26 8.57 -12.93
N ILE A 121 22.21 9.38 -12.81
CA ILE A 121 21.91 10.10 -11.57
C ILE A 121 21.66 9.13 -10.42
N LEU A 122 20.81 8.13 -10.63
CA LEU A 122 20.45 7.14 -9.61
C LEU A 122 21.64 6.33 -9.10
N GLN A 123 22.69 6.13 -9.93
CA GLN A 123 23.94 5.49 -9.51
C GLN A 123 24.78 6.38 -8.60
N GLN A 124 24.64 7.70 -8.70
CA GLN A 124 25.41 8.68 -7.93
C GLN A 124 24.74 9.11 -6.62
N VAL A 125 23.43 8.80 -6.46
CA VAL A 125 22.70 9.15 -5.23
C VAL A 125 23.30 8.44 -4.03
N ASP A 126 23.69 9.20 -3.03
CA ASP A 126 24.20 8.67 -1.76
C ASP A 126 23.05 8.34 -0.80
N HIS A 127 22.77 7.07 -0.65
CA HIS A 127 21.75 6.57 0.26
C HIS A 127 22.26 6.35 1.70
N SER A 128 23.53 6.60 2.00
CA SER A 128 24.10 6.38 3.34
C SER A 128 23.42 7.21 4.42
N VAL A 129 22.85 8.35 4.06
CA VAL A 129 22.10 9.25 4.97
C VAL A 129 20.88 8.59 5.59
N MET A 130 20.32 7.55 4.97
CA MET A 130 19.19 6.77 5.52
C MET A 130 19.60 5.94 6.74
N GLY A 131 20.89 5.74 6.98
CA GLY A 131 21.41 4.84 8.00
C GLY A 131 21.13 3.35 7.65
N ALA A 132 21.00 2.52 8.69
CA ALA A 132 20.66 1.10 8.51
C ALA A 132 19.13 0.92 8.43
N VAL A 133 18.64 0.39 7.31
CA VAL A 133 17.22 0.28 7.00
C VAL A 133 16.76 -1.14 6.72
N VAL A 134 15.48 -1.40 6.95
CA VAL A 134 14.80 -2.58 6.40
C VAL A 134 14.33 -2.24 5.00
N GLN A 135 14.54 -3.14 4.05
CA GLN A 135 14.05 -3.01 2.67
C GLN A 135 12.87 -3.96 2.46
N ALA A 136 11.77 -3.47 1.89
CA ALA A 136 10.74 -4.35 1.36
C ALA A 136 11.10 -4.71 -0.08
N ARG A 137 10.88 -5.98 -0.45
CA ARG A 137 11.10 -6.46 -1.81
C ARG A 137 9.88 -7.21 -2.34
N ASP A 138 9.67 -7.07 -3.65
CA ASP A 138 8.54 -7.69 -4.34
C ASP A 138 8.81 -7.77 -5.85
N GLU A 139 7.99 -8.52 -6.55
CA GLU A 139 8.05 -8.72 -7.99
C GLU A 139 6.79 -8.22 -8.69
N LEU A 140 6.97 -7.48 -9.78
CA LEU A 140 5.89 -7.11 -10.68
C LEU A 140 6.13 -7.75 -12.04
N PHE A 141 5.11 -8.37 -12.63
CA PHE A 141 5.24 -9.00 -13.94
C PHE A 141 4.64 -8.15 -15.06
N VAL A 142 5.42 -8.01 -16.14
CA VAL A 142 4.96 -7.45 -17.42
C VAL A 142 5.03 -8.57 -18.46
N GLY A 143 3.89 -9.19 -18.72
CA GLY A 143 3.85 -10.44 -19.46
C GLY A 143 4.48 -11.57 -18.64
N ARG A 144 5.62 -12.09 -19.10
CA ARG A 144 6.38 -13.14 -18.40
C ARG A 144 7.62 -12.60 -17.68
N ASP A 145 8.04 -11.39 -17.99
CA ASP A 145 9.29 -10.82 -17.50
C ASP A 145 9.05 -10.15 -16.14
N PRO A 146 9.85 -10.51 -15.13
CA PRO A 146 9.76 -9.89 -13.81
C PRO A 146 10.42 -8.50 -13.79
N ILE A 147 9.88 -7.63 -12.96
CA ILE A 147 10.52 -6.41 -12.51
C ILE A 147 10.76 -6.59 -11.02
N LEU A 148 12.02 -6.45 -10.61
CA LEU A 148 12.48 -6.67 -9.25
C LEU A 148 12.55 -5.33 -8.52
N LEU A 149 11.82 -5.20 -7.43
CA LEU A 149 11.66 -3.96 -6.66
C LEU A 149 12.29 -4.08 -5.27
N MET A 150 13.05 -3.06 -4.90
CA MET A 150 13.54 -2.81 -3.54
C MET A 150 13.07 -1.40 -3.11
N VAL A 151 12.45 -1.30 -1.96
CA VAL A 151 11.92 -0.03 -1.43
C VAL A 151 12.13 0.08 0.07
N GLU A 152 12.50 1.27 0.55
CA GLU A 152 12.53 1.58 1.98
C GLU A 152 11.11 1.94 2.44
N PRO A 153 10.50 1.16 3.35
CA PRO A 153 9.07 1.28 3.64
C PRO A 153 8.62 2.56 4.32
N HIS A 154 9.49 3.21 5.09
CA HIS A 154 9.11 4.40 5.83
C HIS A 154 8.99 5.63 4.92
N SER A 155 9.98 5.87 4.08
CA SER A 155 9.98 6.98 3.12
C SER A 155 9.29 6.65 1.81
N LEU A 156 9.14 5.36 1.46
CA LEU A 156 8.80 4.82 0.14
C LEU A 156 9.88 5.07 -0.91
N THR A 157 11.13 5.32 -0.50
CA THR A 157 12.24 5.49 -1.44
C THR A 157 12.51 4.19 -2.18
N ILE A 158 12.37 4.23 -3.50
CA ILE A 158 12.78 3.12 -4.37
C ILE A 158 14.31 3.11 -4.43
N THR A 159 14.93 2.10 -3.83
CA THR A 159 16.38 1.91 -3.81
C THR A 159 16.86 1.00 -4.92
N GLY A 160 15.98 0.18 -5.48
CA GLY A 160 16.24 -0.69 -6.62
C GLY A 160 14.98 -0.98 -7.41
N LEU A 161 15.05 -0.86 -8.75
CA LEU A 161 13.96 -1.19 -9.66
C LEU A 161 14.56 -1.68 -10.97
N TYR A 162 14.50 -3.00 -11.21
CA TYR A 162 15.23 -3.63 -12.28
C TYR A 162 14.36 -4.52 -13.15
N ALA A 163 14.41 -4.31 -14.47
CA ALA A 163 13.85 -5.24 -15.44
C ALA A 163 14.75 -6.48 -15.53
N SER A 164 14.17 -7.65 -15.51
CA SER A 164 14.90 -8.92 -15.59
C SER A 164 14.16 -9.92 -16.49
N ASP A 165 14.87 -10.89 -17.00
CA ASP A 165 14.33 -12.08 -17.66
C ASP A 165 14.19 -13.25 -16.68
N ASN A 166 14.78 -13.12 -15.49
CA ASN A 166 14.83 -14.13 -14.47
C ASN A 166 14.56 -13.55 -13.08
N ARG A 167 14.18 -14.40 -12.11
CA ARG A 167 13.94 -14.04 -10.73
C ARG A 167 14.55 -15.04 -9.75
N ASP A 168 15.59 -15.74 -10.18
CA ASP A 168 16.28 -16.69 -9.35
C ASP A 168 17.11 -16.02 -8.23
N ALA A 169 17.74 -16.83 -7.42
CA ALA A 169 18.53 -16.37 -6.28
C ALA A 169 19.75 -15.54 -6.69
N GLU A 170 20.36 -15.86 -7.84
CA GLU A 170 21.53 -15.13 -8.34
C GLU A 170 21.12 -13.74 -8.82
N THR A 171 20.03 -13.66 -9.58
CA THR A 171 19.48 -12.38 -10.06
C THR A 171 19.10 -11.47 -8.88
N TRP A 172 18.41 -11.99 -7.88
CA TRP A 172 18.10 -11.23 -6.66
C TRP A 172 19.37 -10.90 -5.86
N GLY A 173 20.38 -11.77 -5.87
CA GLY A 173 21.70 -11.48 -5.30
C GLY A 173 22.36 -10.26 -5.96
N CYS A 174 22.30 -10.16 -7.28
CA CYS A 174 22.77 -8.97 -8.01
C CYS A 174 21.99 -7.70 -7.62
N VAL A 175 20.67 -7.77 -7.48
CA VAL A 175 19.84 -6.63 -7.03
C VAL A 175 20.27 -6.15 -5.64
N LEU A 176 20.53 -7.07 -4.71
CA LEU A 176 21.02 -6.73 -3.39
C LEU A 176 22.39 -6.05 -3.45
N LEU A 177 23.31 -6.57 -4.25
CA LEU A 177 24.64 -5.96 -4.45
C LEU A 177 24.54 -4.56 -5.05
N PHE A 178 23.75 -4.36 -6.11
CA PHE A 178 23.54 -3.04 -6.71
C PHE A 178 22.89 -2.05 -5.72
N THR A 179 22.03 -2.53 -4.81
CA THR A 179 21.45 -1.70 -3.74
C THR A 179 22.53 -1.30 -2.73
N GLN A 180 23.44 -2.22 -2.37
CA GLN A 180 24.57 -1.93 -1.48
C GLN A 180 25.59 -1.00 -2.14
N ASP A 181 25.87 -1.13 -3.44
CA ASP A 181 26.74 -0.23 -4.20
C ASP A 181 26.25 1.23 -4.17
N ARG A 182 24.95 1.44 -4.05
CA ARG A 182 24.33 2.76 -3.79
C ARG A 182 24.42 3.19 -2.32
N ARG A 183 25.23 2.53 -1.51
CA ARG A 183 25.46 2.79 -0.10
C ARG A 183 24.21 2.61 0.80
N VAL A 184 23.25 1.81 0.38
CA VAL A 184 22.12 1.40 1.24
C VAL A 184 22.63 0.37 2.23
N LYS A 185 22.60 0.68 3.52
CA LYS A 185 22.94 -0.26 4.58
C LYS A 185 21.70 -1.08 4.95
N ILE A 186 21.61 -2.29 4.38
CA ILE A 186 20.48 -3.20 4.58
C ILE A 186 20.67 -3.94 5.91
N LYS A 187 19.81 -3.70 6.91
CA LYS A 187 19.78 -4.44 8.19
C LYS A 187 18.74 -5.56 8.21
N GLY A 188 17.76 -5.52 7.32
CA GLY A 188 16.70 -6.52 7.22
C GLY A 188 15.95 -6.43 5.90
N LEU A 189 15.23 -7.50 5.58
CA LEU A 189 14.44 -7.63 4.37
C LEU A 189 13.02 -8.06 4.74
N ALA A 190 12.01 -7.31 4.30
CA ALA A 190 10.61 -7.68 4.41
C ALA A 190 10.10 -8.25 3.08
N GLU A 191 9.49 -9.44 3.12
CA GLU A 191 9.17 -10.21 1.92
C GLU A 191 7.96 -11.13 2.08
N ASP A 192 7.34 -11.53 0.96
CA ASP A 192 6.20 -12.46 0.96
C ASP A 192 6.57 -13.94 1.14
N GLY A 193 7.89 -14.24 1.18
CA GLY A 193 8.42 -15.60 1.37
C GLY A 193 8.58 -16.39 0.08
N CYS A 194 8.82 -15.73 -1.05
CA CYS A 194 9.18 -16.39 -2.31
C CYS A 194 10.49 -17.19 -2.17
N ILE A 195 10.54 -18.40 -2.73
CA ILE A 195 11.66 -19.35 -2.57
C ILE A 195 13.06 -18.76 -2.87
N PRO A 196 13.26 -17.95 -3.92
CA PRO A 196 14.59 -17.42 -4.25
C PRO A 196 15.17 -16.46 -3.22
N TYR A 197 14.33 -15.88 -2.37
CA TYR A 197 14.72 -14.77 -1.51
C TYR A 197 15.78 -15.14 -0.46
N ALA A 198 15.59 -16.21 0.27
CA ALA A 198 16.56 -16.65 1.29
C ALA A 198 17.92 -17.02 0.66
N ALA A 199 17.91 -17.66 -0.51
CA ALA A 199 19.15 -18.02 -1.23
C ALA A 199 19.87 -16.79 -1.81
N SER A 200 19.15 -15.71 -2.15
CA SER A 200 19.74 -14.48 -2.66
C SER A 200 20.61 -13.75 -1.64
N CYS A 201 20.27 -13.80 -0.36
CA CYS A 201 21.10 -13.25 0.71
C CYS A 201 22.46 -13.93 0.79
N LYS A 202 22.49 -15.27 0.62
CA LYS A 202 23.75 -16.02 0.53
C LYS A 202 24.56 -15.63 -0.70
N ALA A 203 23.91 -15.48 -1.87
CA ALA A 203 24.56 -15.07 -3.10
C ALA A 203 25.20 -13.67 -2.96
N ALA A 204 24.52 -12.73 -2.31
CA ALA A 204 25.01 -11.39 -2.03
C ALA A 204 25.95 -11.30 -0.82
N LYS A 205 26.18 -12.40 -0.07
CA LYS A 205 26.90 -12.43 1.21
C LYS A 205 26.35 -11.40 2.21
N LEU A 206 25.04 -11.23 2.21
CA LEU A 206 24.32 -10.28 3.04
C LEU A 206 23.81 -10.98 4.31
N ASP A 207 24.26 -10.51 5.47
CA ASP A 207 23.72 -10.89 6.77
C ASP A 207 22.62 -9.88 7.15
N ALA A 208 21.38 -10.20 6.80
CA ALA A 208 20.23 -9.37 7.07
C ALA A 208 19.10 -10.20 7.68
N ALA A 209 18.41 -9.62 8.66
CA ALA A 209 17.25 -10.27 9.26
C ALA A 209 16.12 -10.40 8.22
N ILE A 210 15.54 -11.59 8.11
CA ILE A 210 14.40 -11.83 7.22
C ILE A 210 13.11 -11.66 8.00
N GLN A 211 12.29 -10.71 7.57
CA GLN A 211 10.93 -10.50 8.07
C GLN A 211 9.94 -11.02 7.04
N LYS A 212 9.26 -12.10 7.34
CA LYS A 212 8.15 -12.55 6.51
C LYS A 212 6.95 -11.63 6.69
N ASP A 213 6.32 -11.27 5.57
CA ASP A 213 5.13 -10.46 5.57
C ASP A 213 4.03 -11.07 6.46
N VAL A 214 3.53 -10.32 7.43
CA VAL A 214 2.47 -10.80 8.32
C VAL A 214 1.09 -10.72 7.67
N TRP A 215 0.89 -9.89 6.65
CA TRP A 215 -0.40 -9.68 6.02
C TRP A 215 -0.81 -10.86 5.14
N HIS A 216 0.11 -11.43 4.36
CA HIS A 216 -0.19 -12.52 3.43
C HIS A 216 -0.72 -13.77 4.13
N PRO A 217 -0.08 -14.30 5.20
CA PRO A 217 -0.62 -15.42 5.97
C PRO A 217 -1.99 -15.12 6.61
N LEU A 218 -2.17 -13.92 7.15
CA LEU A 218 -3.46 -13.49 7.69
C LEU A 218 -4.55 -13.43 6.62
N ASN A 219 -4.22 -12.93 5.43
CA ASN A 219 -5.14 -12.91 4.30
C ASN A 219 -5.49 -14.32 3.80
N ASP A 220 -4.57 -15.27 3.90
CA ASP A 220 -4.85 -16.67 3.57
C ASP A 220 -5.85 -17.30 4.53
N VAL A 221 -5.79 -16.99 5.83
CA VAL A 221 -6.84 -17.39 6.79
C VAL A 221 -8.20 -16.84 6.34
N ARG A 222 -8.26 -15.55 5.98
CA ARG A 222 -9.48 -14.91 5.49
C ARG A 222 -10.03 -15.58 4.21
N LYS A 223 -9.16 -15.96 3.28
CA LYS A 223 -9.56 -16.69 2.08
C LYS A 223 -10.19 -18.05 2.41
N VAL A 224 -9.59 -18.79 3.35
CA VAL A 224 -10.15 -20.07 3.79
C VAL A 224 -11.52 -19.87 4.44
N ILE A 225 -11.71 -18.85 5.31
CA ILE A 225 -13.02 -18.51 5.86
C ILE A 225 -14.05 -18.28 4.74
N HIS A 226 -13.73 -17.45 3.74
CA HIS A 226 -14.64 -17.21 2.61
C HIS A 226 -14.93 -18.45 1.76
N ASP A 227 -13.95 -19.35 1.64
CA ASP A 227 -14.17 -20.62 0.92
C ASP A 227 -15.14 -21.53 1.68
N LEU A 228 -15.02 -21.60 3.01
CA LEU A 228 -15.94 -22.32 3.88
C LEU A 228 -17.34 -21.69 3.88
N GLU A 229 -17.44 -20.37 3.91
CA GLU A 229 -18.72 -19.67 3.76
C GLU A 229 -19.41 -20.02 2.46
N ARG A 230 -18.67 -20.04 1.34
CA ARG A 230 -19.22 -20.45 0.03
C ARG A 230 -19.72 -21.89 0.05
N GLU A 231 -18.97 -22.79 0.68
CA GLU A 231 -19.36 -24.18 0.84
C GLU A 231 -20.63 -24.31 1.69
N ALA A 232 -20.68 -23.60 2.83
CA ALA A 232 -21.87 -23.56 3.70
C ALA A 232 -23.11 -23.03 2.96
N TYR A 233 -22.97 -21.96 2.15
CA TYR A 233 -24.09 -21.47 1.33
C TYR A 233 -24.57 -22.47 0.27
N GLN A 234 -23.69 -23.30 -0.28
CA GLN A 234 -24.09 -24.36 -1.22
C GLN A 234 -24.91 -25.43 -0.51
N VAL A 235 -24.45 -25.87 0.68
CA VAL A 235 -25.19 -26.85 1.51
C VAL A 235 -26.52 -26.27 1.99
N LEU A 236 -26.55 -25.01 2.44
CA LEU A 236 -27.77 -24.33 2.87
C LEU A 236 -28.86 -24.30 1.79
N LYS A 237 -28.50 -24.12 0.52
CA LYS A 237 -29.47 -24.19 -0.59
C LYS A 237 -30.13 -25.57 -0.69
N ILE A 238 -29.38 -26.65 -0.43
CA ILE A 238 -29.92 -28.02 -0.42
C ILE A 238 -30.89 -28.18 0.75
N VAL A 239 -30.49 -27.74 1.93
CA VAL A 239 -31.32 -27.74 3.17
C VAL A 239 -32.61 -26.98 2.92
N GLU A 240 -32.56 -25.76 2.39
CA GLU A 240 -33.76 -24.95 2.10
C GLU A 240 -34.70 -25.62 1.07
N GLN A 241 -34.14 -26.28 0.06
CA GLN A 241 -34.95 -27.03 -0.95
C GLN A 241 -35.70 -28.20 -0.32
N LEU A 242 -35.04 -28.96 0.54
CA LEU A 242 -35.63 -30.07 1.27
C LEU A 242 -36.64 -29.58 2.31
N GLU A 243 -36.36 -28.52 3.05
CA GLU A 243 -37.31 -27.87 3.95
C GLU A 243 -38.58 -27.39 3.24
N LYS A 244 -38.47 -26.81 2.05
CA LYS A 244 -39.60 -26.38 1.26
C LYS A 244 -40.52 -27.58 0.85
N LYS A 245 -39.91 -28.76 0.59
CA LYS A 245 -40.68 -29.98 0.35
C LYS A 245 -41.39 -30.43 1.61
N LEU A 246 -40.69 -30.55 2.74
CA LEU A 246 -41.24 -30.96 4.04
C LEU A 246 -42.36 -30.03 4.54
N ARG A 247 -42.23 -28.71 4.31
CA ARG A 247 -43.30 -27.74 4.67
C ARG A 247 -44.57 -27.90 3.82
N LYS A 248 -44.47 -28.40 2.58
CA LYS A 248 -45.62 -28.65 1.73
C LYS A 248 -46.35 -29.93 2.13
N GLN A 249 -45.60 -30.97 2.36
CA GLN A 249 -46.09 -32.29 2.79
C GLN A 249 -44.96 -32.99 3.54
N TRP A 250 -45.25 -33.42 4.78
CA TRP A 250 -44.30 -34.23 5.53
C TRP A 250 -44.08 -35.57 4.86
N ASP A 251 -42.80 -35.95 4.72
CA ASP A 251 -42.36 -37.22 4.14
C ASP A 251 -41.09 -37.67 4.89
N ASP A 252 -41.14 -38.83 5.52
CA ASP A 252 -40.04 -39.36 6.34
C ASP A 252 -38.78 -39.64 5.51
N ALA A 253 -38.92 -40.02 4.23
CA ALA A 253 -37.78 -40.21 3.34
C ALA A 253 -37.09 -38.87 3.04
N VAL A 254 -37.85 -37.82 2.75
CA VAL A 254 -37.31 -36.45 2.54
C VAL A 254 -36.69 -35.89 3.82
N PHE A 255 -37.25 -36.21 4.99
CA PHE A 255 -36.66 -35.83 6.26
C PHE A 255 -35.32 -36.54 6.49
N ALA A 256 -35.21 -37.82 6.20
CA ALA A 256 -33.93 -38.55 6.28
C ALA A 256 -32.88 -38.00 5.30
N GLU A 257 -33.29 -37.55 4.10
CA GLU A 257 -32.40 -36.84 3.16
C GLU A 257 -31.96 -35.43 3.70
N TRP A 258 -32.80 -34.75 4.46
CA TRP A 258 -32.54 -33.42 5.01
C TRP A 258 -31.51 -33.43 6.16
N VAL A 259 -31.52 -34.47 6.99
CA VAL A 259 -30.67 -34.55 8.22
C VAL A 259 -29.20 -34.37 7.90
N LYS A 260 -28.65 -35.10 6.93
CA LYS A 260 -27.24 -35.09 6.60
C LYS A 260 -26.74 -33.72 6.07
N PRO A 261 -27.41 -33.07 5.11
CA PRO A 261 -27.02 -31.70 4.72
C PRO A 261 -27.16 -30.68 5.84
N TYR A 262 -28.18 -30.83 6.69
CA TYR A 262 -28.35 -29.94 7.83
C TYR A 262 -27.18 -30.06 8.83
N GLU A 263 -26.81 -31.26 9.23
CA GLU A 263 -25.66 -31.53 10.08
C GLU A 263 -24.35 -31.02 9.46
N GLN A 264 -24.18 -31.18 8.15
CA GLN A 264 -23.03 -30.65 7.42
C GLN A 264 -22.98 -29.13 7.47
N PHE A 265 -24.11 -28.45 7.27
CA PHE A 265 -24.22 -27.00 7.37
C PHE A 265 -23.86 -26.49 8.77
N GLU A 266 -24.44 -27.10 9.82
CA GLU A 266 -24.15 -26.75 11.21
C GLU A 266 -22.66 -26.95 11.55
N ASN A 267 -22.06 -28.05 11.10
CA ASN A 267 -20.63 -28.31 11.30
C ASN A 267 -19.74 -27.29 10.57
N LEU A 268 -20.08 -26.90 9.34
CA LEU A 268 -19.36 -25.86 8.62
C LEU A 268 -19.48 -24.50 9.34
N LEU A 269 -20.68 -24.15 9.78
CA LEU A 269 -20.92 -22.89 10.50
C LEU A 269 -20.13 -22.84 11.81
N ALA A 270 -20.09 -23.93 12.58
CA ALA A 270 -19.29 -24.05 13.79
C ALA A 270 -17.79 -23.84 13.50
N GLN A 271 -17.27 -24.47 12.43
CA GLN A 271 -15.87 -24.32 12.04
C GLN A 271 -15.54 -22.90 11.54
N ILE A 272 -16.44 -22.26 10.78
CA ILE A 272 -16.29 -20.87 10.34
C ILE A 272 -16.20 -19.94 11.55
N ASN A 273 -17.10 -20.11 12.53
CA ASN A 273 -17.10 -19.28 13.74
C ASN A 273 -15.83 -19.47 14.57
N GLN A 274 -15.39 -20.71 14.75
CA GLN A 274 -14.16 -21.00 15.48
C GLN A 274 -12.92 -20.48 14.74
N LEU A 275 -12.82 -20.68 13.42
CA LEU A 275 -11.71 -20.16 12.63
C LEU A 275 -11.69 -18.62 12.63
N SER A 276 -12.85 -17.98 12.59
CA SER A 276 -12.96 -16.51 12.69
C SER A 276 -12.49 -16.00 14.04
N PHE A 277 -12.79 -16.71 15.13
CA PHE A 277 -12.26 -16.39 16.46
C PHE A 277 -10.74 -16.50 16.49
N TRP A 278 -10.18 -17.63 16.03
CA TRP A 278 -8.74 -17.84 15.97
C TRP A 278 -8.03 -16.87 15.04
N TYR A 279 -8.68 -16.44 13.97
CA TYR A 279 -8.19 -15.37 13.10
C TYR A 279 -7.99 -14.05 13.87
N GLY A 280 -8.94 -13.69 14.73
CA GLY A 280 -8.79 -12.53 15.63
C GLY A 280 -7.63 -12.69 16.61
N CYS A 281 -7.44 -13.89 17.18
CA CYS A 281 -6.31 -14.19 18.05
C CYS A 281 -4.96 -14.13 17.32
N LEU A 282 -4.90 -14.61 16.06
CA LEU A 282 -3.68 -14.54 15.25
C LEU A 282 -3.33 -13.08 14.90
N TRP A 283 -4.33 -12.23 14.61
CA TRP A 283 -4.12 -10.79 14.45
C TRP A 283 -3.51 -10.16 15.70
N ASP A 284 -4.03 -10.51 16.88
CA ASP A 284 -3.50 -10.01 18.16
C ASP A 284 -2.07 -10.50 18.39
N ALA A 285 -1.78 -11.75 18.04
CA ALA A 285 -0.47 -12.37 18.21
C ALA A 285 0.66 -11.74 17.37
N VAL A 286 0.34 -11.06 16.26
CA VAL A 286 1.34 -10.40 15.41
C VAL A 286 1.38 -8.88 15.61
N GLU A 287 0.71 -8.35 16.62
CA GLU A 287 0.75 -6.92 16.93
C GLU A 287 1.99 -6.56 17.77
N LEU A 288 2.57 -5.38 17.49
CA LEU A 288 3.70 -4.84 18.23
C LEU A 288 3.30 -4.33 19.61
N VAL A 289 2.10 -3.75 19.71
CA VAL A 289 1.60 -3.10 20.92
C VAL A 289 0.26 -3.68 21.30
N ASP A 290 0.09 -4.07 22.56
CA ASP A 290 -1.22 -4.42 23.10
C ASP A 290 -2.06 -3.14 23.29
N TRP A 291 -3.14 -3.04 22.53
CA TRP A 291 -4.01 -1.87 22.53
C TRP A 291 -4.75 -1.64 23.87
N ARG A 292 -4.84 -2.69 24.72
CA ARG A 292 -5.56 -2.64 26.00
C ARG A 292 -4.80 -1.83 27.04
N ASN A 293 -3.50 -2.11 27.16
CA ASN A 293 -2.62 -1.51 28.17
C ASN A 293 -1.47 -0.68 27.61
N GLY A 294 -1.22 -0.74 26.28
CA GLY A 294 -0.11 -0.04 25.63
C GLY A 294 1.26 -0.74 25.79
N GLU A 295 1.27 -1.96 26.27
CA GLU A 295 2.51 -2.72 26.43
C GLU A 295 3.11 -3.03 25.06
N ILE A 296 4.39 -2.72 24.88
CA ILE A 296 5.17 -3.13 23.70
C ILE A 296 5.57 -4.58 23.93
N ARG A 297 5.09 -5.47 23.06
CA ARG A 297 5.22 -6.90 23.23
C ARG A 297 6.61 -7.41 22.90
N GLN A 298 7.06 -8.38 23.66
CA GLN A 298 8.28 -9.13 23.42
C GLN A 298 7.98 -10.35 22.53
N ARG A 299 8.97 -10.78 21.74
CA ARG A 299 8.84 -11.94 20.85
C ARG A 299 8.29 -13.19 21.53
N ALA A 300 8.79 -13.50 22.74
CA ALA A 300 8.36 -14.70 23.47
C ALA A 300 6.85 -14.72 23.76
N ILE A 301 6.26 -13.56 24.09
CA ILE A 301 4.82 -13.43 24.35
C ILE A 301 4.03 -13.63 23.06
N ASN A 302 4.42 -12.96 21.98
CA ASN A 302 3.75 -13.08 20.69
C ASN A 302 3.87 -14.49 20.10
N GLN A 303 5.03 -15.12 20.27
CA GLN A 303 5.25 -16.49 19.84
C GLN A 303 4.33 -17.45 20.60
N TRP A 304 4.25 -17.32 21.92
CA TRP A 304 3.33 -18.14 22.73
C TRP A 304 1.87 -17.93 22.30
N LEU A 305 1.42 -16.68 22.12
CA LEU A 305 0.05 -16.37 21.66
C LEU A 305 -0.25 -16.99 20.30
N ALA A 306 0.70 -16.93 19.37
CA ALA A 306 0.57 -17.48 18.04
C ALA A 306 0.57 -19.01 18.04
N GLU A 307 1.42 -19.65 18.86
CA GLU A 307 1.45 -21.10 19.03
C GLU A 307 0.15 -21.63 19.64
N GLU A 308 -0.39 -20.98 20.69
CA GLU A 308 -1.70 -21.35 21.26
C GLU A 308 -2.84 -21.17 20.25
N THR A 309 -2.81 -20.08 19.48
CA THR A 309 -3.77 -19.87 18.40
C THR A 309 -3.69 -20.96 17.35
N LEU A 310 -2.49 -21.34 16.94
CA LEU A 310 -2.24 -22.40 15.98
C LEU A 310 -2.71 -23.77 16.47
N LYS A 311 -2.51 -24.08 17.76
CA LYS A 311 -3.08 -25.30 18.39
C LYS A 311 -4.61 -25.33 18.24
N GLY A 312 -5.27 -24.20 18.47
CA GLY A 312 -6.73 -24.10 18.29
C GLY A 312 -7.17 -24.29 16.83
N ILE A 313 -6.45 -23.72 15.87
CA ILE A 313 -6.73 -23.88 14.44
C ILE A 313 -6.54 -25.35 14.02
N LYS A 314 -5.50 -26.02 14.49
CA LYS A 314 -5.22 -27.46 14.22
C LYS A 314 -6.29 -28.42 14.75
N GLN A 315 -7.12 -28.02 15.70
CA GLN A 315 -8.23 -28.84 16.21
C GLN A 315 -9.43 -28.87 15.24
N LEU A 316 -9.50 -27.97 14.27
CA LEU A 316 -10.60 -27.88 13.31
C LEU A 316 -10.40 -28.93 12.22
N PRO A 317 -11.36 -29.88 11.98
CA PRO A 317 -11.11 -31.07 11.18
C PRO A 317 -11.12 -30.82 9.67
N HIS A 318 -11.48 -29.61 9.19
CA HIS A 318 -11.62 -29.35 7.76
C HIS A 318 -10.27 -29.39 7.02
N PRO A 319 -10.14 -30.12 5.88
CA PRO A 319 -8.85 -30.31 5.19
C PRO A 319 -8.16 -29.03 4.76
N ARG A 320 -8.92 -28.00 4.35
CA ARG A 320 -8.36 -26.70 3.98
C ARG A 320 -7.77 -25.97 5.19
N ILE A 321 -8.39 -26.14 6.37
CA ILE A 321 -7.89 -25.54 7.62
C ILE A 321 -6.60 -26.24 8.04
N GLN A 322 -6.52 -27.57 7.90
CA GLN A 322 -5.31 -28.32 8.23
C GLN A 322 -4.10 -27.87 7.39
N LYS A 323 -4.29 -27.78 6.04
CA LYS A 323 -3.24 -27.26 5.15
C LYS A 323 -2.83 -25.82 5.46
N LEU A 324 -3.79 -25.00 5.89
CA LEU A 324 -3.52 -23.63 6.32
C LEU A 324 -2.67 -23.64 7.59
N ALA A 325 -3.01 -24.46 8.57
CA ALA A 325 -2.31 -24.56 9.84
C ALA A 325 -0.85 -25.00 9.66
N GLU A 326 -0.59 -25.99 8.79
CA GLU A 326 0.77 -26.43 8.43
C GLU A 326 1.61 -25.26 7.88
N ARG A 327 1.06 -24.50 6.92
CA ARG A 327 1.76 -23.33 6.34
C ARG A 327 2.01 -22.22 7.36
N LEU A 328 1.04 -21.95 8.24
CA LEU A 328 1.19 -20.95 9.29
C LEU A 328 2.29 -21.35 10.26
N GLU A 329 2.38 -22.63 10.63
CA GLU A 329 3.42 -23.15 11.52
C GLU A 329 4.83 -22.95 10.97
N GLU A 330 5.02 -23.20 9.66
CA GLU A 330 6.30 -22.99 8.97
C GLU A 330 6.70 -21.50 8.91
N GLN A 331 5.72 -20.60 8.77
CA GLN A 331 5.98 -19.17 8.56
C GLN A 331 6.11 -18.38 9.86
N LEU A 332 5.51 -18.88 10.94
CA LEU A 332 5.36 -18.14 12.19
C LEU A 332 6.68 -17.60 12.77
N PRO A 333 7.80 -18.35 12.80
CA PRO A 333 9.04 -17.85 13.38
C PRO A 333 9.57 -16.60 12.66
N GLU A 334 9.46 -16.56 11.31
CA GLU A 334 9.94 -15.44 10.49
C GLU A 334 8.95 -14.27 10.46
N MET A 335 7.65 -14.52 10.71
CA MET A 335 6.66 -13.46 10.84
C MET A 335 6.87 -12.56 12.06
N LEU A 336 7.54 -13.04 13.09
CA LEU A 336 7.76 -12.32 14.35
C LEU A 336 9.15 -11.68 14.46
N THR A 337 9.97 -11.74 13.42
CA THR A 337 11.35 -11.19 13.40
C THR A 337 11.38 -9.68 13.67
N PHE A 338 10.32 -8.94 13.28
CA PHE A 338 10.23 -7.50 13.54
C PHE A 338 10.33 -7.14 15.03
N LEU A 339 9.93 -8.05 15.93
CA LEU A 339 10.02 -7.85 17.37
C LEU A 339 11.48 -7.84 17.87
N ASP A 340 12.37 -8.61 17.23
CA ASP A 340 13.79 -8.56 17.55
C ASP A 340 14.41 -7.23 17.14
N GLY A 341 13.96 -6.67 16.00
CA GLY A 341 14.47 -5.41 15.45
C GLY A 341 14.17 -4.17 16.27
N VAL A 342 13.20 -4.23 17.22
CA VAL A 342 12.86 -3.10 18.08
C VAL A 342 13.52 -3.17 19.46
N VAL A 343 14.13 -4.28 19.85
CA VAL A 343 14.69 -4.47 21.20
C VAL A 343 15.76 -3.43 21.50
N GLU A 344 16.78 -3.30 20.64
CA GLU A 344 17.91 -2.38 20.85
C GLU A 344 17.46 -0.91 20.93
N PRO A 345 16.68 -0.36 19.94
CA PRO A 345 16.23 1.03 20.04
C PRO A 345 15.29 1.28 21.21
N LEU A 346 14.47 0.29 21.63
CA LEU A 346 13.63 0.43 22.82
C LEU A 346 14.45 0.45 24.10
N THR A 347 15.48 -0.39 24.21
CA THR A 347 16.37 -0.41 25.38
C THR A 347 17.10 0.92 25.51
N ALA A 348 17.61 1.48 24.40
CA ALA A 348 18.26 2.78 24.40
C ALA A 348 17.29 3.91 24.77
N TRP A 349 16.05 3.86 24.28
CA TRP A 349 14.99 4.80 24.63
C TRP A 349 14.63 4.69 26.12
N GLN A 350 14.46 3.47 26.63
CA GLN A 350 14.10 3.23 28.03
C GLN A 350 15.14 3.78 28.99
N ALA A 351 16.44 3.61 28.71
CA ALA A 351 17.50 4.18 29.51
C ALA A 351 17.44 5.71 29.59
N GLN A 352 17.09 6.40 28.49
CA GLN A 352 16.88 7.86 28.46
C GLN A 352 15.65 8.28 29.28
N ALA A 353 14.55 7.52 29.17
CA ALA A 353 13.31 7.78 29.91
C ALA A 353 13.53 7.59 31.42
N GLU A 354 14.20 6.51 31.85
CA GLU A 354 14.52 6.26 33.26
C GLU A 354 15.43 7.33 33.84
N GLN A 355 16.39 7.84 33.07
CA GLN A 355 17.22 8.96 33.50
C GLN A 355 16.38 10.23 33.71
N HIS A 356 15.37 10.50 32.88
CA HIS A 356 14.49 11.65 33.02
C HIS A 356 13.55 11.53 34.22
N PHE A 357 12.87 10.39 34.36
CA PHE A 357 11.90 10.15 35.44
C PHE A 357 12.55 9.82 36.77
N GLN A 358 13.82 9.41 36.79
CA GLN A 358 14.54 8.89 37.95
C GLN A 358 13.92 7.65 38.61
N ASP A 359 12.95 7.04 37.91
CA ASP A 359 12.32 5.77 38.33
C ASP A 359 11.81 4.98 37.10
N HIS A 360 11.89 3.66 37.22
CA HIS A 360 11.50 2.71 36.16
C HIS A 360 9.99 2.71 35.92
N SER A 361 9.17 2.83 36.98
CA SER A 361 7.72 2.66 36.88
C SER A 361 7.07 3.80 36.10
N SER A 362 7.52 5.05 36.34
CA SER A 362 7.04 6.23 35.61
C SER A 362 7.48 6.20 34.15
N ALA A 363 8.72 5.77 33.86
CA ALA A 363 9.22 5.59 32.52
C ALA A 363 8.41 4.52 31.75
N ALA A 364 8.14 3.38 32.36
CA ALA A 364 7.34 2.29 31.78
C ALA A 364 5.87 2.71 31.55
N TYR A 365 5.29 3.47 32.48
CA TYR A 365 3.94 4.01 32.33
C TYR A 365 3.84 5.03 31.18
N PHE A 366 4.82 5.91 31.06
CA PHE A 366 4.90 6.87 29.95
C PHE A 366 5.05 6.13 28.62
N GLN A 367 5.96 5.13 28.53
CA GLN A 367 6.13 4.28 27.37
C GLN A 367 4.82 3.66 26.92
N SER A 368 4.08 3.03 27.86
CA SER A 368 2.79 2.39 27.57
C SER A 368 1.74 3.39 27.10
N SER A 369 1.74 4.61 27.64
CA SER A 369 0.81 5.68 27.26
C SER A 369 1.05 6.13 25.81
N VAL A 370 2.30 6.37 25.43
CA VAL A 370 2.70 6.73 24.05
C VAL A 370 2.40 5.59 23.08
N ALA A 371 2.78 4.36 23.42
CA ALA A 371 2.57 3.19 22.56
C ALA A 371 1.08 2.90 22.36
N ARG A 372 0.26 3.04 23.41
CA ARG A 372 -1.21 2.89 23.33
C ARG A 372 -1.84 3.95 22.42
N PHE A 373 -1.43 5.20 22.54
CA PHE A 373 -1.87 6.28 21.64
C PHE A 373 -1.55 5.92 20.18
N TRP A 374 -0.31 5.57 19.90
CA TRP A 374 0.13 5.15 18.55
C TRP A 374 -0.74 4.01 18.01
N ARG A 375 -0.96 2.97 18.79
CA ARG A 375 -1.74 1.79 18.36
C ARG A 375 -3.21 2.11 18.08
N LEU A 376 -3.83 2.94 18.91
CA LEU A 376 -5.21 3.36 18.74
C LEU A 376 -5.40 4.27 17.53
N GLU A 377 -4.46 5.20 17.30
CA GLU A 377 -4.47 6.09 16.13
C GLU A 377 -4.38 5.28 14.83
N HIS A 378 -3.50 4.28 14.78
CA HIS A 378 -3.40 3.36 13.64
C HIS A 378 -4.68 2.53 13.43
N ALA A 379 -5.36 2.12 14.50
CA ALA A 379 -6.63 1.41 14.40
C ALA A 379 -7.75 2.31 13.84
N VAL A 380 -7.77 3.58 14.21
CA VAL A 380 -8.71 4.58 13.66
C VAL A 380 -8.46 4.80 12.17
N GLN A 381 -7.21 4.96 11.76
CA GLN A 381 -6.85 5.19 10.36
C GLN A 381 -7.21 3.99 9.46
N ARG A 382 -6.98 2.77 9.93
CA ARG A 382 -7.24 1.54 9.16
C ARG A 382 -8.71 1.15 9.11
N ASN A 383 -9.41 1.19 10.24
CA ASN A 383 -10.73 0.57 10.38
C ASN A 383 -11.89 1.57 10.47
N GLY A 384 -11.62 2.85 10.74
CA GLY A 384 -12.65 3.89 10.88
C GLY A 384 -13.68 3.65 11.98
N MET A 385 -13.43 2.71 12.91
CA MET A 385 -14.38 2.33 13.96
C MET A 385 -14.57 3.43 14.99
N LYS A 386 -15.81 3.82 15.26
CA LYS A 386 -16.15 4.90 16.22
C LYS A 386 -15.56 4.67 17.62
N GLY A 387 -15.61 3.44 18.14
CA GLY A 387 -15.07 3.11 19.47
C GLY A 387 -13.57 3.37 19.61
N PHE A 388 -12.78 3.10 18.55
CA PHE A 388 -11.36 3.41 18.57
C PHE A 388 -11.08 4.92 18.51
N ARG A 389 -11.94 5.71 17.87
CA ARG A 389 -11.79 7.19 17.83
C ARG A 389 -11.89 7.80 19.22
N GLU A 390 -12.86 7.38 20.01
CA GLU A 390 -13.00 7.88 21.39
C GLU A 390 -11.80 7.46 22.26
N ALA A 391 -11.35 6.21 22.11
CA ALA A 391 -10.20 5.70 22.84
C ALA A 391 -8.91 6.43 22.44
N ALA A 392 -8.69 6.68 21.14
CA ALA A 392 -7.56 7.42 20.62
C ALA A 392 -7.56 8.88 21.11
N LEU A 393 -8.73 9.55 21.08
CA LEU A 393 -8.86 10.92 21.59
C LEU A 393 -8.55 11.00 23.09
N LYS A 394 -9.05 10.05 23.89
CA LYS A 394 -8.73 9.98 25.33
C LYS A 394 -7.24 9.74 25.56
N ALA A 395 -6.63 8.84 24.80
CA ALA A 395 -5.19 8.57 24.88
C ALA A 395 -4.36 9.82 24.49
N GLN A 396 -4.77 10.54 23.44
CA GLN A 396 -4.15 11.80 23.04
C GLN A 396 -4.24 12.87 24.13
N GLN A 397 -5.44 13.09 24.70
CA GLN A 397 -5.64 14.04 25.77
C GLN A 397 -4.80 13.70 27.01
N TRP A 398 -4.72 12.41 27.34
CA TRP A 398 -3.90 11.94 28.44
C TRP A 398 -2.41 12.17 28.20
N LEU A 399 -1.93 11.89 26.99
CA LEU A 399 -0.54 12.12 26.59
C LEU A 399 -0.20 13.62 26.58
N ALA A 400 -1.13 14.48 26.15
CA ALA A 400 -0.95 15.92 26.12
C ALA A 400 -0.65 16.50 27.53
N VAL A 401 -1.26 15.96 28.58
CA VAL A 401 -0.97 16.38 29.97
C VAL A 401 0.50 16.21 30.34
N TRP A 402 1.15 15.18 29.78
CA TRP A 402 2.56 14.92 30.02
C TRP A 402 3.48 15.82 29.19
N ILE A 403 3.18 15.96 27.89
CA ILE A 403 4.09 16.56 26.90
C ILE A 403 3.96 18.09 26.78
N ASP A 404 2.80 18.69 27.11
CA ASP A 404 2.55 20.12 26.89
C ASP A 404 3.39 21.02 27.83
N ASN A 405 3.80 20.48 28.97
CA ASN A 405 4.56 21.21 29.99
C ASN A 405 6.02 20.78 30.09
N ASP A 406 6.44 19.75 29.34
CA ASP A 406 7.79 19.21 29.40
C ASP A 406 8.36 18.92 27.98
N PRO A 407 9.23 19.79 27.44
CA PRO A 407 9.85 19.61 26.14
C PRO A 407 10.65 18.30 26.00
N GLN A 408 11.25 17.80 27.10
CA GLN A 408 12.02 16.56 27.06
C GLN A 408 11.10 15.34 26.94
N LEU A 409 9.96 15.35 27.62
CA LEU A 409 8.93 14.31 27.45
C LEU A 409 8.34 14.30 26.05
N LYS A 410 8.17 15.48 25.45
CA LYS A 410 7.75 15.59 24.05
C LYS A 410 8.77 14.93 23.13
N GLU A 411 10.06 15.24 23.30
CA GLU A 411 11.14 14.62 22.50
C GLU A 411 11.19 13.09 22.70
N LEU A 412 11.03 12.61 23.95
CA LEU A 412 10.98 11.18 24.25
C LEU A 412 9.77 10.51 23.58
N ALA A 413 8.59 11.15 23.60
CA ALA A 413 7.40 10.64 22.91
C ALA A 413 7.64 10.55 21.39
N GLU A 414 8.19 11.59 20.77
CA GLU A 414 8.50 11.62 19.34
C GLU A 414 9.52 10.54 18.95
N LYS A 415 10.54 10.31 19.76
CA LYS A 415 11.53 9.23 19.56
C LYS A 415 10.85 7.85 19.62
N LEU A 416 9.98 7.61 20.60
CA LEU A 416 9.27 6.33 20.72
C LEU A 416 8.33 6.12 19.54
N LEU A 417 7.54 7.12 19.18
CA LEU A 417 6.66 7.07 17.99
C LEU A 417 7.46 6.73 16.75
N ASN A 418 8.63 7.33 16.55
CA ASN A 418 9.50 7.04 15.42
C ASN A 418 10.03 5.58 15.43
N ILE A 419 10.36 5.02 16.60
CA ILE A 419 10.75 3.61 16.74
C ILE A 419 9.61 2.70 16.30
N LEU A 420 8.38 2.97 16.77
CA LEU A 420 7.19 2.17 16.46
C LEU A 420 6.83 2.27 14.97
N GLU A 421 6.86 3.48 14.39
CA GLU A 421 6.59 3.73 12.97
C GLU A 421 7.60 3.03 12.03
N ARG A 422 8.87 3.02 12.42
CA ARG A 422 9.94 2.38 11.64
C ARG A 422 9.97 0.86 11.74
N THR A 423 9.09 0.27 12.55
CA THR A 423 8.99 -1.19 12.66
C THR A 423 8.28 -1.77 11.46
N VAL A 424 9.03 -2.40 10.58
CA VAL A 424 8.53 -2.99 9.34
C VAL A 424 8.02 -4.41 9.60
N ARG A 425 6.75 -4.65 9.34
CA ARG A 425 6.08 -5.96 9.52
C ARG A 425 5.57 -6.57 8.22
N THR A 426 5.50 -5.76 7.16
CA THR A 426 4.90 -6.17 5.89
C THR A 426 5.71 -5.65 4.71
N SER A 427 5.56 -6.29 3.55
CA SER A 427 6.07 -5.83 2.26
C SER A 427 5.12 -4.87 1.54
N CYS A 428 4.02 -4.42 2.17
CA CYS A 428 2.99 -3.56 1.56
C CYS A 428 3.53 -2.28 0.90
N ALA A 429 4.70 -1.79 1.33
CA ALA A 429 5.36 -0.66 0.67
C ALA A 429 5.69 -1.00 -0.79
N ALA A 430 6.21 -2.20 -1.05
CA ALA A 430 6.50 -2.67 -2.40
C ALA A 430 5.23 -2.86 -3.22
N GLU A 431 4.16 -3.42 -2.64
CA GLU A 431 2.85 -3.51 -3.31
C GLU A 431 2.29 -2.13 -3.68
N THR A 432 2.49 -1.13 -2.80
CA THR A 432 2.10 0.26 -3.07
C THR A 432 2.81 0.79 -4.30
N ILE A 433 4.13 0.63 -4.39
CA ILE A 433 4.91 1.04 -5.57
C ILE A 433 4.44 0.28 -6.81
N ASN A 434 4.25 -1.03 -6.73
CA ASN A 434 3.75 -1.87 -7.82
C ASN A 434 2.38 -1.39 -8.34
N SER A 435 1.50 -0.94 -7.45
CA SER A 435 0.19 -0.40 -7.82
C SER A 435 0.28 0.90 -8.60
N VAL A 436 1.24 1.77 -8.27
CA VAL A 436 1.52 3.02 -8.98
C VAL A 436 2.22 2.75 -10.31
N LEU A 437 3.21 1.86 -10.33
CA LEU A 437 4.02 1.55 -11.51
C LEU A 437 3.23 0.83 -12.62
N ARG A 438 2.36 -0.11 -12.25
CA ARG A 438 1.61 -0.96 -13.20
C ARG A 438 0.87 -0.18 -14.30
N PRO A 439 0.11 0.90 -14.02
CA PRO A 439 -0.54 1.69 -15.06
C PRO A 439 0.43 2.29 -16.10
N TYR A 440 1.62 2.65 -15.67
CA TYR A 440 2.65 3.19 -16.60
C TYR A 440 3.15 2.13 -17.55
N LEU A 441 3.41 0.92 -17.07
CA LEU A 441 3.92 -0.19 -17.88
C LEU A 441 2.88 -0.74 -18.86
N VAL A 442 1.62 -0.88 -18.42
CA VAL A 442 0.52 -1.42 -19.25
C VAL A 442 0.21 -0.48 -20.43
N ARG A 443 0.36 0.83 -20.26
CA ARG A 443 0.07 1.82 -21.32
C ARG A 443 1.15 1.92 -22.38
N ARG A 444 2.33 1.32 -22.16
CA ARG A 444 3.50 1.51 -23.02
C ARG A 444 3.86 0.23 -23.74
N ARG A 445 3.47 0.19 -25.02
CA ARG A 445 3.79 -0.92 -25.91
C ARG A 445 5.28 -1.03 -26.26
N GLU A 446 6.05 0.03 -26.01
CA GLU A 446 7.47 0.16 -26.38
C GLU A 446 8.42 -0.51 -25.38
N CYS A 447 7.96 -0.83 -24.17
CA CYS A 447 8.74 -1.56 -23.17
C CYS A 447 8.81 -3.06 -23.46
N THR A 448 9.06 -3.45 -24.73
CA THR A 448 9.06 -4.84 -25.17
C THR A 448 10.37 -5.57 -24.90
N ASN A 449 11.49 -4.85 -24.84
CA ASN A 449 12.78 -5.42 -24.49
C ASN A 449 13.28 -4.91 -23.14
N LEU A 450 14.18 -5.67 -22.50
CA LEU A 450 14.71 -5.38 -21.17
C LEU A 450 15.41 -4.02 -21.09
N SER A 451 16.20 -3.66 -22.11
CA SER A 451 16.95 -2.40 -22.11
C SER A 451 16.03 -1.19 -22.13
N SER A 452 15.05 -1.14 -23.06
CA SER A 452 14.07 -0.06 -23.10
C SER A 452 13.25 0.01 -21.83
N ARG A 453 12.85 -1.16 -21.29
CA ARG A 453 12.12 -1.23 -20.03
C ARG A 453 12.95 -0.65 -18.89
N GLN A 454 14.24 -0.99 -18.79
CA GLN A 454 15.12 -0.46 -17.75
C GLN A 454 15.26 1.06 -17.81
N LEU A 455 15.38 1.65 -18.99
CA LEU A 455 15.39 3.12 -19.14
C LEU A 455 14.12 3.77 -18.60
N TYR A 456 12.97 3.15 -18.86
CA TYR A 456 11.69 3.58 -18.32
C TYR A 456 11.63 3.47 -16.80
N LEU A 457 12.12 2.37 -16.24
CA LEU A 457 12.14 2.15 -14.79
C LEU A 457 13.07 3.14 -14.08
N ASN A 458 14.22 3.47 -14.70
CA ASN A 458 15.12 4.49 -14.17
C ASN A 458 14.43 5.86 -14.08
N LEU A 459 13.75 6.24 -15.16
CA LEU A 459 13.04 7.52 -15.22
C LEU A 459 11.86 7.56 -14.23
N PHE A 460 11.10 6.47 -14.12
CA PHE A 460 10.06 6.32 -13.12
C PHE A 460 10.62 6.43 -11.69
N THR A 461 11.74 5.76 -11.40
CA THR A 461 12.37 5.77 -10.08
C THR A 461 12.79 7.18 -9.69
N LEU A 462 13.47 7.92 -10.59
CA LEU A 462 13.88 9.28 -10.30
C LEU A 462 12.69 10.20 -10.06
N TRP A 463 11.70 10.16 -10.98
CA TRP A 463 10.47 10.95 -10.83
C TRP A 463 9.73 10.62 -9.54
N PHE A 464 9.51 9.34 -9.24
CA PHE A 464 8.76 8.91 -8.06
C PHE A 464 9.46 9.33 -6.76
N ASN A 465 10.77 9.13 -6.68
CA ASN A 465 11.54 9.46 -5.48
C ASN A 465 11.60 10.98 -5.20
N MET A 466 11.39 11.81 -6.23
CA MET A 466 11.34 13.27 -6.11
C MET A 466 9.91 13.83 -6.08
N HIS A 467 8.89 13.00 -6.36
CA HIS A 467 7.50 13.46 -6.39
C HIS A 467 6.94 13.66 -5.00
N LYS A 468 6.40 14.86 -4.71
CA LYS A 468 5.75 15.16 -3.42
C LYS A 468 4.36 14.54 -3.38
N PHE A 469 4.04 13.89 -2.28
CA PHE A 469 2.75 13.25 -2.09
C PHE A 469 1.63 14.29 -1.92
N ASP A 470 0.52 14.12 -2.62
CA ASP A 470 -0.62 15.06 -2.57
C ASP A 470 -1.46 14.91 -1.29
N ARG A 471 -1.37 13.78 -0.60
CA ARG A 471 -2.24 13.43 0.53
C ARG A 471 -1.63 12.38 1.46
N GLY A 472 -2.28 12.17 2.60
CA GLY A 472 -1.88 11.20 3.61
C GLY A 472 -0.80 11.72 4.56
N PRO A 473 -0.20 10.84 5.37
CA PRO A 473 0.79 11.23 6.39
C PRO A 473 2.08 11.83 5.82
N ARG A 474 2.38 11.52 4.54
CA ARG A 474 3.56 11.98 3.81
C ARG A 474 3.30 13.22 2.93
N LYS A 475 2.13 13.86 3.08
CA LYS A 475 1.73 15.00 2.26
C LYS A 475 2.83 16.07 2.19
N ASP A 476 2.98 16.67 0.99
CA ASP A 476 3.92 17.75 0.66
C ASP A 476 5.41 17.38 0.81
N LYS A 477 5.74 16.09 1.01
CA LYS A 477 7.11 15.57 1.03
C LYS A 477 7.30 14.50 -0.04
N SER A 478 8.50 14.44 -0.60
CA SER A 478 8.90 13.37 -1.51
C SER A 478 9.56 12.20 -0.76
N PRO A 479 9.67 11.01 -1.36
CA PRO A 479 10.44 9.90 -0.80
C PRO A 479 11.87 10.31 -0.44
N TYR A 480 12.58 11.04 -1.28
CA TYR A 480 13.95 11.49 -0.98
C TYR A 480 14.00 12.46 0.18
N GLU A 481 13.09 13.44 0.26
CA GLU A 481 13.01 14.35 1.43
C GLU A 481 12.76 13.58 2.74
N LEU A 482 11.88 12.55 2.70
CA LEU A 482 11.61 11.69 3.85
C LEU A 482 12.80 10.81 4.24
N ALA A 483 13.62 10.43 3.26
CA ALA A 483 14.84 9.66 3.45
C ALA A 483 16.04 10.54 3.87
N GLY A 484 15.89 11.87 3.87
CA GLY A 484 16.97 12.80 4.15
C GLY A 484 17.96 12.98 2.98
N ILE A 485 17.56 12.58 1.76
CA ILE A 485 18.38 12.71 0.55
C ILE A 485 18.07 14.05 -0.11
N ASP A 486 19.10 14.90 -0.24
CA ASP A 486 19.01 16.18 -0.93
C ASP A 486 19.82 16.12 -2.23
N LEU A 487 19.17 16.39 -3.35
CA LEU A 487 19.79 16.46 -4.68
C LEU A 487 20.03 17.91 -5.14
N GLY A 488 19.87 18.90 -4.26
CA GLY A 488 20.06 20.31 -4.56
C GLY A 488 18.92 20.96 -5.38
N THR A 489 17.90 20.20 -5.72
CA THR A 489 16.70 20.70 -6.43
C THR A 489 15.51 19.78 -6.24
N ASP A 490 14.31 20.35 -6.16
CA ASP A 490 13.03 19.61 -6.13
C ASP A 490 12.52 19.27 -7.53
N ASP A 491 13.15 19.78 -8.59
CA ASP A 491 12.71 19.60 -9.97
C ASP A 491 13.51 18.48 -10.66
N TRP A 492 12.92 17.30 -10.76
CA TRP A 492 13.51 16.14 -11.42
C TRP A 492 13.88 16.37 -12.90
N LEU A 493 13.16 17.29 -13.60
CA LEU A 493 13.47 17.64 -14.98
C LEU A 493 14.74 18.50 -15.09
N THR A 494 14.98 19.36 -14.10
CA THR A 494 16.24 20.12 -14.01
C THR A 494 17.43 19.19 -13.81
N LEU A 495 17.30 18.16 -12.97
CA LEU A 495 18.35 17.14 -12.83
C LEU A 495 18.64 16.41 -14.13
N LEU A 496 17.64 16.15 -14.95
CA LEU A 496 17.78 15.51 -16.25
C LEU A 496 18.37 16.44 -17.33
N GLY A 497 18.76 17.68 -16.98
CA GLY A 497 19.29 18.65 -17.91
C GLY A 497 18.25 19.42 -18.72
N TYR A 498 17.02 19.46 -18.21
CA TYR A 498 15.91 20.26 -18.77
C TYR A 498 15.45 21.32 -17.75
N PRO A 499 16.25 22.35 -17.44
CA PRO A 499 15.87 23.40 -16.50
C PRO A 499 14.66 24.22 -17.03
N PRO A 500 13.91 24.94 -16.17
CA PRO A 500 12.92 25.90 -16.63
C PRO A 500 13.58 27.03 -17.44
N ASP A 501 12.81 27.61 -18.37
CA ASP A 501 13.28 28.73 -19.20
C ASP A 501 13.40 30.02 -18.39
#